data_b2e90b799aa7506b6e12c445024e2e8d
#
_entry.id   b2e90b799aa7506b6e12c445024e2e8d
#
_cell.length_a   1.000
_cell.length_b   1.000
_cell.length_c   1.000
_cell.angle_alpha   90.00
_cell.angle_beta   90.00
_cell.angle_gamma   90.00
#
_symmetry.space_group_name_H-M   'P 1'
#
loop_
_entity.id
_entity.type
_entity.pdbx_description
1 polymer ?
#
loop_
_entity_poly.entity_id
_entity_poly.type
_entity_poly.pdbx_seq_one_letter_code
_entity_poly.pdbx_strand_id
1 'polypeptide(L)'
;MNFYKCSIPMITDKEILILYYSQNGAVRQMAQLMARGVEQVAGVRARLRTVPKISTVCEATAPDIPDEGAPYAELSDLKECIGIAVGSPTRFGNMAAPMKYFWDGTGSLWMQHSLVGKPAAFFTSTGSMHGGQESTLLTMMLPLMHHGMVIVGLPYSEQELATTQQGGTPYGASHFAGMANDRPISEDEKKLCIALGKRLAQTALKLAA
;
A
#
# COMPACT_ATOMS: atom_id res chain seq x y z
N MET A 1 41.50 -14.03 -30.96
CA MET A 1 40.04 -14.27 -30.88
C MET A 1 39.55 -13.62 -29.61
N ASN A 2 39.05 -12.35 -29.68
CA ASN A 2 38.56 -11.61 -28.55
C ASN A 2 37.05 -11.87 -28.43
N PHE A 3 36.65 -12.63 -27.42
CA PHE A 3 35.22 -12.77 -27.04
C PHE A 3 34.81 -11.52 -26.28
N TYR A 4 34.09 -10.61 -26.94
CA TYR A 4 33.33 -9.56 -26.27
C TYR A 4 32.24 -10.24 -25.40
N LYS A 5 32.46 -10.28 -24.09
CA LYS A 5 31.38 -10.52 -23.13
C LYS A 5 30.43 -9.32 -23.22
N CYS A 6 29.33 -9.51 -23.95
CA CYS A 6 28.17 -8.61 -23.86
C CYS A 6 27.56 -8.81 -22.48
N SER A 7 27.97 -7.98 -21.52
CA SER A 7 27.29 -7.88 -20.25
C SER A 7 25.97 -7.15 -20.51
N ILE A 8 24.85 -7.89 -20.58
CA ILE A 8 23.52 -7.35 -20.52
C ILE A 8 23.43 -6.61 -19.17
N PRO A 9 23.18 -5.29 -19.14
CA PRO A 9 22.98 -4.60 -17.87
C PRO A 9 21.79 -5.28 -17.18
N MET A 10 21.96 -5.78 -15.96
CA MET A 10 20.85 -6.18 -15.13
C MET A 10 20.03 -4.92 -14.88
N ILE A 11 18.88 -4.82 -15.54
CA ILE A 11 17.87 -3.82 -15.25
C ILE A 11 17.39 -4.17 -13.85
N THR A 12 17.89 -3.47 -12.85
CA THR A 12 17.32 -3.54 -11.50
C THR A 12 15.94 -2.91 -11.60
N ASP A 13 14.90 -3.75 -11.65
CA ASP A 13 13.52 -3.29 -11.67
C ASP A 13 13.28 -2.37 -10.47
N LYS A 14 12.77 -1.19 -10.71
CA LYS A 14 12.36 -0.25 -9.66
C LYS A 14 11.15 -0.84 -8.95
N GLU A 15 11.13 -0.80 -7.62
CA GLU A 15 10.08 -1.46 -6.84
C GLU A 15 9.13 -0.48 -6.18
N ILE A 16 7.84 -0.81 -6.25
CA ILE A 16 6.78 -0.20 -5.45
C ILE A 16 6.49 -1.11 -4.28
N LEU A 17 6.70 -0.61 -3.09
CA LEU A 17 6.34 -1.33 -1.87
C LEU A 17 4.82 -1.23 -1.64
N ILE A 18 4.17 -2.36 -1.45
CA ILE A 18 2.77 -2.46 -1.04
C ILE A 18 2.75 -3.00 0.39
N LEU A 19 2.68 -2.07 1.34
CA LEU A 19 2.68 -2.37 2.77
C LEU A 19 1.25 -2.41 3.29
N TYR A 20 0.86 -3.52 3.93
CA TYR A 20 -0.50 -3.68 4.42
C TYR A 20 -0.57 -4.40 5.76
N TYR A 21 -1.67 -4.17 6.50
CA TYR A 21 -2.17 -5.03 7.54
C TYR A 21 -3.57 -5.51 7.16
N SER A 22 -3.86 -6.80 7.37
CA SER A 22 -5.17 -7.37 7.06
C SER A 22 -5.65 -8.27 8.20
N GLN A 23 -6.82 -7.97 8.75
CA GLN A 23 -7.42 -8.78 9.82
C GLN A 23 -8.19 -9.98 9.26
N ASN A 24 -9.07 -9.74 8.29
CA ASN A 24 -10.02 -10.72 7.74
C ASN A 24 -9.81 -10.99 6.24
N GLY A 25 -8.66 -10.65 5.69
CA GLY A 25 -8.29 -10.95 4.31
C GLY A 25 -8.63 -9.88 3.28
N ALA A 26 -9.62 -8.99 3.50
CA ALA A 26 -10.04 -7.99 2.51
C ALA A 26 -8.90 -7.06 2.09
N VAL A 27 -8.16 -6.47 3.03
CA VAL A 27 -7.02 -5.59 2.71
C VAL A 27 -5.91 -6.36 1.99
N ARG A 28 -5.68 -7.66 2.30
CA ARG A 28 -4.76 -8.53 1.56
C ARG A 28 -5.18 -8.69 0.10
N GLN A 29 -6.47 -8.89 -0.18
CA GLN A 29 -6.99 -8.97 -1.56
C GLN A 29 -6.80 -7.64 -2.30
N MET A 30 -7.07 -6.51 -1.65
CA MET A 30 -6.83 -5.18 -2.22
C MET A 30 -5.33 -4.97 -2.52
N ALA A 31 -4.43 -5.39 -1.62
CA ALA A 31 -2.98 -5.32 -1.85
C ALA A 31 -2.57 -6.11 -3.11
N GLN A 32 -3.15 -7.28 -3.33
CA GLN A 32 -2.92 -8.07 -4.55
C GLN A 32 -3.45 -7.37 -5.81
N LEU A 33 -4.59 -6.67 -5.72
CA LEU A 33 -5.13 -5.88 -6.83
C LEU A 33 -4.26 -4.66 -7.12
N MET A 34 -3.76 -3.98 -6.08
CA MET A 34 -2.77 -2.91 -6.23
C MET A 34 -1.51 -3.41 -6.95
N ALA A 35 -1.00 -4.59 -6.57
CA ALA A 35 0.14 -5.21 -7.23
C ALA A 35 -0.10 -5.45 -8.71
N ARG A 36 -1.28 -5.95 -9.09
CA ARG A 36 -1.66 -6.12 -10.51
C ARG A 36 -1.66 -4.78 -11.27
N GLY A 37 -2.01 -3.68 -10.62
CA GLY A 37 -1.93 -2.36 -11.22
C GLY A 37 -0.50 -1.89 -11.43
N VAL A 38 0.37 -2.07 -10.44
CA VAL A 38 1.80 -1.77 -10.52
C VAL A 38 2.47 -2.54 -11.65
N GLU A 39 2.21 -3.85 -11.76
CA GLU A 39 2.79 -4.74 -12.78
C GLU A 39 2.33 -4.41 -14.23
N GLN A 40 1.34 -3.54 -14.41
CA GLN A 40 0.98 -3.03 -15.75
C GLN A 40 1.93 -1.94 -16.25
N VAL A 41 2.88 -1.48 -15.42
CA VAL A 41 3.84 -0.44 -15.79
C VAL A 41 5.21 -1.08 -16.02
N ALA A 42 5.71 -1.01 -17.25
CA ALA A 42 7.01 -1.59 -17.60
C ALA A 42 8.16 -0.97 -16.77
N GLY A 43 9.09 -1.80 -16.33
CA GLY A 43 10.27 -1.38 -15.56
C GLY A 43 10.00 -1.15 -14.06
N VAL A 44 8.82 -1.57 -13.57
CA VAL A 44 8.46 -1.50 -12.16
C VAL A 44 7.90 -2.85 -11.69
N ARG A 45 8.23 -3.25 -10.47
CA ARG A 45 7.71 -4.46 -9.84
C ARG A 45 6.99 -4.13 -8.52
N ALA A 46 6.01 -4.93 -8.16
CA ALA A 46 5.34 -4.84 -6.86
C ALA A 46 6.08 -5.68 -5.83
N ARG A 47 6.38 -5.09 -4.67
CA ARG A 47 6.92 -5.78 -3.49
C ARG A 47 5.86 -5.73 -2.39
N LEU A 48 5.21 -6.87 -2.11
CA LEU A 48 4.21 -6.97 -1.04
C LEU A 48 4.90 -7.25 0.30
N ARG A 49 4.48 -6.53 1.36
CA ARG A 49 4.90 -6.74 2.74
C ARG A 49 3.72 -6.55 3.68
N THR A 50 3.71 -7.29 4.77
CA THR A 50 2.74 -7.11 5.86
C THR A 50 3.42 -6.71 7.16
N VAL A 51 2.64 -6.35 8.18
CA VAL A 51 3.13 -6.07 9.53
C VAL A 51 2.56 -7.10 10.51
N PRO A 52 3.31 -7.48 11.56
CA PRO A 52 2.85 -8.44 12.55
C PRO A 52 1.66 -7.91 13.36
N LYS A 53 0.88 -8.81 13.92
CA LYS A 53 -0.15 -8.47 14.91
C LYS A 53 0.52 -7.95 16.18
N ILE A 54 -0.12 -6.98 16.84
CA ILE A 54 0.30 -6.54 18.17
C ILE A 54 -0.37 -7.43 19.23
N SER A 55 0.40 -7.92 20.17
CA SER A 55 -0.07 -8.63 21.37
C SER A 55 -0.42 -7.65 22.48
N THR A 56 -1.35 -8.04 23.37
CA THR A 56 -1.58 -7.35 24.67
C THR A 56 -0.54 -7.71 25.71
N VAL A 57 0.30 -8.72 25.45
CA VAL A 57 1.42 -9.14 26.28
C VAL A 57 2.68 -8.45 25.75
N CYS A 58 3.53 -7.89 26.62
CA CYS A 58 4.78 -7.21 26.23
C CYS A 58 5.88 -8.19 25.80
N GLU A 59 5.53 -9.21 25.06
CA GLU A 59 6.44 -10.22 24.51
C GLU A 59 6.21 -10.37 23.00
N ALA A 60 7.27 -10.69 22.27
CA ALA A 60 7.15 -11.04 20.85
C ALA A 60 6.39 -12.37 20.73
N THR A 61 5.13 -12.31 20.28
CA THR A 61 4.25 -13.47 20.16
C THR A 61 3.96 -13.89 18.73
N ALA A 62 4.38 -13.08 17.75
CA ALA A 62 4.30 -13.44 16.34
C ALA A 62 5.54 -14.27 15.95
N PRO A 63 5.38 -15.32 15.10
CA PRO A 63 6.53 -16.02 14.53
C PRO A 63 7.36 -15.08 13.67
N ASP A 64 8.66 -15.37 13.47
CA ASP A 64 9.56 -14.55 12.63
C ASP A 64 9.10 -14.48 11.16
N ILE A 65 8.35 -15.49 10.72
CA ILE A 65 7.77 -15.56 9.38
C ILE A 65 6.25 -15.68 9.54
N PRO A 66 5.43 -14.90 8.79
CA PRO A 66 3.98 -15.03 8.86
C PRO A 66 3.53 -16.39 8.33
N ASP A 67 2.54 -17.03 8.98
CA ASP A 67 1.96 -18.31 8.57
C ASP A 67 1.30 -18.21 7.18
N GLU A 68 0.77 -17.04 6.86
CA GLU A 68 0.11 -16.76 5.58
C GLU A 68 0.39 -15.33 5.10
N GLY A 69 0.44 -15.16 3.77
CA GLY A 69 0.58 -13.86 3.12
C GLY A 69 2.02 -13.49 2.77
N ALA A 70 2.30 -12.21 2.68
CA ALA A 70 3.63 -11.68 2.36
C ALA A 70 4.55 -11.71 3.60
N PRO A 71 5.88 -11.75 3.42
CA PRO A 71 6.84 -11.57 4.50
C PRO A 71 6.61 -10.27 5.27
N TYR A 72 7.08 -10.22 6.52
CA TYR A 72 7.05 -8.98 7.27
C TYR A 72 7.91 -7.90 6.62
N ALA A 73 7.47 -6.65 6.78
CA ALA A 73 8.20 -5.50 6.29
C ALA A 73 9.42 -5.21 7.15
N GLU A 74 10.53 -4.87 6.49
CA GLU A 74 11.74 -4.36 7.11
C GLU A 74 11.95 -2.89 6.75
N LEU A 75 12.75 -2.16 7.53
CA LEU A 75 13.08 -0.76 7.22
C LEU A 75 13.85 -0.61 5.90
N SER A 76 14.58 -1.64 5.49
CA SER A 76 15.24 -1.72 4.17
C SER A 76 14.25 -1.67 3.02
N ASP A 77 13.08 -2.33 3.13
CA ASP A 77 12.04 -2.27 2.10
C ASP A 77 11.57 -0.85 1.82
N LEU A 78 11.39 -0.03 2.88
CA LEU A 78 11.03 1.38 2.77
C LEU A 78 12.14 2.21 2.09
N LYS A 79 13.40 1.92 2.43
CA LYS A 79 14.55 2.65 1.91
C LYS A 79 14.78 2.38 0.43
N GLU A 80 14.61 1.14 0.00
CA GLU A 80 14.92 0.67 -1.36
C GLU A 80 13.83 0.97 -2.39
N CYS A 81 12.55 0.99 -1.97
CA CYS A 81 11.45 1.24 -2.89
C CYS A 81 11.47 2.65 -3.47
N ILE A 82 10.90 2.83 -4.66
CA ILE A 82 10.72 4.15 -5.30
C ILE A 82 9.34 4.76 -5.03
N GLY A 83 8.44 4.05 -4.37
CA GLY A 83 7.09 4.50 -3.99
C GLY A 83 6.39 3.46 -3.13
N ILE A 84 5.37 3.87 -2.40
CA ILE A 84 4.70 3.02 -1.39
C ILE A 84 3.19 3.05 -1.55
N ALA A 85 2.53 1.89 -1.48
CA ALA A 85 1.10 1.79 -1.23
C ALA A 85 0.87 1.25 0.20
N VAL A 86 0.10 1.98 1.01
CA VAL A 86 -0.17 1.64 2.41
C VAL A 86 -1.62 1.24 2.59
N GLY A 87 -1.86 0.05 3.15
CA GLY A 87 -3.20 -0.48 3.38
C GLY A 87 -3.44 -0.96 4.80
N SER A 88 -4.57 -0.57 5.36
CA SER A 88 -5.01 -0.97 6.69
C SER A 88 -6.53 -1.07 6.75
N PRO A 89 -7.12 -2.02 7.51
CA PRO A 89 -8.53 -1.93 7.86
C PRO A 89 -8.76 -0.71 8.75
N THR A 90 -9.97 -0.15 8.68
CA THR A 90 -10.35 0.94 9.59
C THR A 90 -10.39 0.48 11.05
N ARG A 91 -9.96 1.35 11.94
CA ARG A 91 -10.18 1.29 13.39
C ARG A 91 -10.60 2.68 13.85
N PHE A 92 -11.92 2.86 14.00
CA PHE A 92 -12.50 4.15 14.41
C PHE A 92 -12.02 5.32 13.53
N GLY A 93 -11.97 5.12 12.19
CA GLY A 93 -11.56 6.13 11.24
C GLY A 93 -10.04 6.32 11.12
N ASN A 94 -9.25 5.41 11.70
CA ASN A 94 -7.78 5.43 11.65
C ASN A 94 -7.24 4.07 11.22
N MET A 95 -5.93 3.97 10.96
CA MET A 95 -5.26 2.70 10.69
C MET A 95 -5.26 1.80 11.92
N ALA A 96 -5.16 0.50 11.73
CA ALA A 96 -5.02 -0.47 12.79
C ALA A 96 -3.68 -0.30 13.54
N ALA A 97 -3.69 -0.59 14.86
CA ALA A 97 -2.52 -0.45 15.72
C ALA A 97 -1.24 -1.13 15.19
N PRO A 98 -1.26 -2.33 14.58
CA PRO A 98 -0.05 -2.91 14.00
C PRO A 98 0.60 -2.05 12.92
N MET A 99 -0.20 -1.40 12.07
CA MET A 99 0.31 -0.50 11.04
C MET A 99 0.89 0.77 11.65
N LYS A 100 0.20 1.35 12.66
CA LYS A 100 0.71 2.53 13.37
C LYS A 100 2.01 2.22 14.12
N TYR A 101 2.08 1.08 14.80
CA TYR A 101 3.28 0.63 15.50
C TYR A 101 4.49 0.49 14.56
N PHE A 102 4.27 -0.05 13.35
CA PHE A 102 5.33 -0.12 12.33
C PHE A 102 5.84 1.30 11.97
N TRP A 103 4.93 2.25 11.71
CA TRP A 103 5.30 3.62 11.38
C TRP A 103 6.00 4.33 12.54
N ASP A 104 5.62 4.07 13.78
CA ASP A 104 6.30 4.62 14.97
C ASP A 104 7.78 4.17 15.07
N GLY A 105 8.10 3.01 14.52
CA GLY A 105 9.47 2.48 14.43
C GLY A 105 10.34 3.12 13.34
N THR A 106 9.80 4.00 12.47
CA THR A 106 10.53 4.54 11.32
C THR A 106 11.33 5.82 11.59
N GLY A 107 11.49 6.23 12.84
CA GLY A 107 12.15 7.49 13.22
C GLY A 107 13.56 7.65 12.64
N SER A 108 14.33 6.57 12.51
CA SER A 108 15.66 6.60 11.90
C SER A 108 15.62 6.95 10.41
N LEU A 109 14.62 6.46 9.67
CA LEU A 109 14.44 6.79 8.25
C LEU A 109 13.99 8.24 8.05
N TRP A 110 13.17 8.74 8.97
CA TRP A 110 12.78 10.15 8.98
C TRP A 110 13.98 11.08 9.18
N MET A 111 14.83 10.81 10.16
CA MET A 111 16.06 11.56 10.41
C MET A 111 17.02 11.53 9.22
N GLN A 112 17.04 10.45 8.45
CA GLN A 112 17.87 10.30 7.25
C GLN A 112 17.22 10.83 5.97
N HIS A 113 16.00 11.38 6.04
CA HIS A 113 15.23 11.85 4.88
C HIS A 113 15.00 10.77 3.79
N SER A 114 14.98 9.50 4.19
CA SER A 114 15.01 8.36 3.26
C SER A 114 13.78 8.24 2.35
N LEU A 115 12.64 8.84 2.75
CA LEU A 115 11.37 8.77 2.03
C LEU A 115 10.99 10.09 1.33
N VAL A 116 11.78 11.15 1.49
CA VAL A 116 11.49 12.46 0.91
C VAL A 116 11.34 12.36 -0.61
N GLY A 117 10.24 12.92 -1.13
CA GLY A 117 9.93 12.96 -2.56
C GLY A 117 9.38 11.65 -3.15
N LYS A 118 9.41 10.53 -2.44
CA LYS A 118 8.79 9.29 -2.91
C LYS A 118 7.26 9.40 -2.88
N PRO A 119 6.52 8.89 -3.89
CA PRO A 119 5.07 8.93 -3.88
C PRO A 119 4.46 7.86 -2.98
N ALA A 120 3.33 8.20 -2.33
CA ALA A 120 2.55 7.31 -1.48
C ALA A 120 1.08 7.28 -1.90
N ALA A 121 0.47 6.08 -1.96
CA ALA A 121 -0.95 5.85 -2.19
C ALA A 121 -1.54 5.02 -1.04
N PHE A 122 -2.87 5.04 -0.87
CA PHE A 122 -3.52 4.46 0.30
C PHE A 122 -4.73 3.63 -0.08
N PHE A 123 -5.01 2.58 0.71
CA PHE A 123 -6.20 1.74 0.54
C PHE A 123 -6.70 1.19 1.88
N THR A 124 -8.02 0.99 1.99
CA THR A 124 -8.65 0.56 3.25
C THR A 124 -9.84 -0.35 3.01
N SER A 125 -10.26 -1.07 4.05
CA SER A 125 -11.50 -1.82 4.10
C SER A 125 -12.28 -1.47 5.36
N THR A 126 -13.62 -1.35 5.24
CA THR A 126 -14.53 -0.95 6.32
C THR A 126 -15.71 -1.91 6.42
N GLY A 127 -16.29 -2.01 7.61
CA GLY A 127 -17.50 -2.82 7.86
C GLY A 127 -18.79 -2.13 7.44
N SER A 128 -18.79 -0.81 7.24
CA SER A 128 -19.97 -0.06 6.81
C SER A 128 -19.59 1.01 5.78
N MET A 129 -20.52 1.36 4.90
CA MET A 129 -20.37 2.48 4.01
C MET A 129 -20.23 3.76 4.84
N HIS A 130 -19.31 4.65 4.51
CA HIS A 130 -18.95 5.83 5.31
C HIS A 130 -18.47 5.55 6.76
N GLY A 131 -18.19 4.29 7.10
CA GLY A 131 -17.66 3.89 8.40
C GLY A 131 -16.14 4.05 8.52
N GLY A 132 -15.57 5.11 7.92
CA GLY A 132 -14.16 5.43 7.95
C GLY A 132 -13.43 5.17 6.62
N GLN A 133 -14.12 5.03 5.50
CA GLN A 133 -13.48 4.86 4.18
C GLN A 133 -12.58 6.05 3.86
N GLU A 134 -13.07 7.27 4.03
CA GLU A 134 -12.35 8.51 3.76
C GLU A 134 -11.36 8.85 4.88
N SER A 135 -11.83 8.86 6.14
CA SER A 135 -11.03 9.28 7.30
C SER A 135 -9.81 8.39 7.54
N THR A 136 -9.95 7.07 7.35
CA THR A 136 -8.82 6.14 7.49
C THR A 136 -7.73 6.43 6.45
N LEU A 137 -8.11 6.69 5.20
CA LEU A 137 -7.16 7.05 4.16
C LEU A 137 -6.47 8.38 4.48
N LEU A 138 -7.24 9.41 4.85
CA LEU A 138 -6.71 10.74 5.18
C LEU A 138 -5.79 10.72 6.40
N THR A 139 -6.14 9.95 7.44
CA THR A 139 -5.27 9.84 8.63
C THR A 139 -4.00 9.03 8.37
N MET A 140 -4.03 8.03 7.46
CA MET A 140 -2.82 7.34 7.02
C MET A 140 -1.85 8.25 6.24
N MET A 141 -2.34 9.31 5.60
CA MET A 141 -1.48 10.26 4.88
C MET A 141 -0.58 11.04 5.82
N LEU A 142 -1.02 11.37 7.04
CA LEU A 142 -0.32 12.26 7.95
C LEU A 142 1.11 11.80 8.27
N PRO A 143 1.38 10.56 8.72
CA PRO A 143 2.76 10.13 8.97
C PRO A 143 3.62 10.15 7.71
N LEU A 144 3.05 9.84 6.53
CA LEU A 144 3.81 9.84 5.27
C LEU A 144 4.14 11.28 4.81
N MET A 145 3.24 12.24 5.05
CA MET A 145 3.53 13.66 4.84
C MET A 145 4.66 14.15 5.75
N HIS A 146 4.72 13.69 7.01
CA HIS A 146 5.83 13.98 7.92
C HIS A 146 7.16 13.39 7.43
N HIS A 147 7.13 12.28 6.70
CA HIS A 147 8.29 11.74 5.99
C HIS A 147 8.65 12.48 4.69
N GLY A 148 7.89 13.52 4.32
CA GLY A 148 8.13 14.31 3.10
C GLY A 148 7.70 13.62 1.81
N MET A 149 6.78 12.65 1.88
CA MET A 149 6.30 11.92 0.71
C MET A 149 5.26 12.71 -0.09
N VAL A 150 5.14 12.40 -1.38
CA VAL A 150 4.15 12.97 -2.31
C VAL A 150 2.89 12.10 -2.30
N ILE A 151 1.75 12.66 -1.91
CA ILE A 151 0.49 11.91 -1.81
C ILE A 151 -0.15 11.73 -3.20
N VAL A 152 -0.55 10.51 -3.52
CA VAL A 152 -1.19 10.13 -4.79
C VAL A 152 -2.56 9.52 -4.52
N GLY A 153 -3.61 10.18 -5.02
CA GLY A 153 -4.99 9.69 -4.99
C GLY A 153 -5.48 9.17 -6.35
N LEU A 154 -6.79 8.92 -6.45
CA LEU A 154 -7.49 8.51 -7.67
C LEU A 154 -8.15 9.74 -8.32
N PRO A 155 -7.94 9.99 -9.61
CA PRO A 155 -8.60 11.09 -10.31
C PRO A 155 -10.01 10.69 -10.80
N TYR A 156 -10.90 11.63 -10.93
CA TYR A 156 -12.25 11.40 -11.50
C TYR A 156 -12.27 11.08 -13.01
N SER A 157 -11.10 10.95 -13.65
CA SER A 157 -11.01 10.28 -14.94
C SER A 157 -11.27 8.76 -14.86
N GLU A 158 -11.19 8.18 -13.67
CA GLU A 158 -11.69 6.84 -13.38
C GLU A 158 -13.19 6.93 -13.15
N GLN A 159 -13.97 6.51 -14.13
CA GLN A 159 -15.44 6.69 -14.14
C GLN A 159 -16.13 5.97 -12.97
N GLU A 160 -15.54 4.88 -12.49
CA GLU A 160 -16.01 4.11 -11.36
C GLU A 160 -16.11 4.94 -10.07
N LEU A 161 -15.32 6.00 -9.91
CA LEU A 161 -15.46 6.93 -8.76
C LEU A 161 -16.80 7.67 -8.73
N ALA A 162 -17.37 7.95 -9.91
CA ALA A 162 -18.64 8.64 -10.01
C ALA A 162 -19.85 7.71 -9.95
N THR A 163 -19.68 6.41 -10.21
CA THR A 163 -20.78 5.44 -10.37
C THR A 163 -20.83 4.37 -9.29
N THR A 164 -19.74 4.15 -8.53
CA THR A 164 -19.69 3.12 -7.48
C THR A 164 -20.78 3.31 -6.43
N GLN A 165 -21.39 2.19 -6.02
CA GLN A 165 -22.36 2.13 -4.92
C GLN A 165 -21.79 1.41 -3.70
N GLN A 166 -20.48 1.19 -3.67
CA GLN A 166 -19.79 0.49 -2.59
C GLN A 166 -18.53 1.28 -2.19
N GLY A 167 -17.35 0.64 -2.22
CA GLY A 167 -16.10 1.32 -1.95
C GLY A 167 -15.59 2.13 -3.15
N GLY A 168 -14.56 2.92 -2.89
CA GLY A 168 -13.91 3.80 -3.86
C GLY A 168 -14.02 5.27 -3.48
N THR A 169 -12.88 5.93 -3.33
CA THR A 169 -12.79 7.36 -3.00
C THR A 169 -11.66 8.01 -3.79
N PRO A 170 -11.68 9.34 -4.00
CA PRO A 170 -10.57 10.05 -4.63
C PRO A 170 -9.30 10.07 -3.76
N TYR A 171 -9.41 9.79 -2.47
CA TYR A 171 -8.29 9.75 -1.52
C TYR A 171 -7.52 8.43 -1.59
N GLY A 172 -8.12 7.39 -2.17
CA GLY A 172 -7.53 6.06 -2.32
C GLY A 172 -8.59 4.99 -2.53
N ALA A 173 -8.16 3.76 -2.79
CA ALA A 173 -9.07 2.64 -2.95
C ALA A 173 -9.67 2.22 -1.61
N SER A 174 -10.98 1.92 -1.59
CA SER A 174 -11.64 1.42 -0.40
C SER A 174 -12.57 0.24 -0.75
N HIS A 175 -12.83 -0.61 0.26
CA HIS A 175 -13.72 -1.74 0.15
C HIS A 175 -14.77 -1.71 1.27
N PHE A 176 -16.03 -1.89 0.91
CA PHE A 176 -17.13 -2.07 1.84
C PHE A 176 -17.35 -3.57 2.12
N ALA A 177 -16.69 -4.10 3.14
CA ALA A 177 -16.69 -5.52 3.47
C ALA A 177 -17.98 -6.02 4.15
N GLY A 178 -18.83 -5.12 4.67
CA GLY A 178 -19.98 -5.49 5.51
C GLY A 178 -19.56 -5.78 6.95
N MET A 179 -20.53 -5.69 7.89
CA MET A 179 -20.28 -5.94 9.32
C MET A 179 -19.84 -7.39 9.60
N ALA A 180 -20.32 -8.34 8.82
CA ALA A 180 -19.92 -9.74 8.89
C ALA A 180 -18.65 -10.06 8.08
N ASN A 181 -18.08 -9.07 7.40
CA ASN A 181 -16.94 -9.23 6.48
C ASN A 181 -17.21 -10.28 5.38
N ASP A 182 -18.42 -10.31 4.87
CA ASP A 182 -18.95 -11.31 3.95
C ASP A 182 -19.17 -10.77 2.52
N ARG A 183 -18.96 -9.47 2.30
CA ARG A 183 -19.09 -8.88 0.97
C ARG A 183 -17.80 -9.09 0.17
N PRO A 184 -17.89 -9.61 -1.05
CA PRO A 184 -16.74 -9.69 -1.95
C PRO A 184 -16.36 -8.30 -2.46
N ILE A 185 -15.10 -8.14 -2.84
CA ILE A 185 -14.64 -6.92 -3.53
C ILE A 185 -15.38 -6.84 -4.89
N SER A 186 -16.11 -5.75 -5.10
CA SER A 186 -16.89 -5.50 -6.31
C SER A 186 -16.00 -5.24 -7.53
N GLU A 187 -16.57 -5.27 -8.73
CA GLU A 187 -15.82 -5.00 -9.97
C GLU A 187 -15.30 -3.55 -10.01
N ASP A 188 -16.09 -2.57 -9.53
CA ASP A 188 -15.66 -1.17 -9.47
C ASP A 188 -14.49 -1.01 -8.47
N GLU A 189 -14.59 -1.60 -7.29
CA GLU A 189 -13.50 -1.58 -6.29
C GLU A 189 -12.22 -2.24 -6.83
N LYS A 190 -12.33 -3.34 -7.59
CA LYS A 190 -11.18 -3.99 -8.25
C LYS A 190 -10.51 -3.07 -9.26
N LYS A 191 -11.31 -2.44 -10.13
CA LYS A 191 -10.79 -1.50 -11.14
C LYS A 191 -10.08 -0.33 -10.48
N LEU A 192 -10.68 0.27 -9.44
CA LEU A 192 -10.08 1.39 -8.70
C LEU A 192 -8.78 0.99 -7.99
N CYS A 193 -8.70 -0.19 -7.38
CA CYS A 193 -7.44 -0.69 -6.82
C CYS A 193 -6.34 -0.84 -7.88
N ILE A 194 -6.66 -1.42 -9.03
CA ILE A 194 -5.72 -1.60 -10.15
C ILE A 194 -5.28 -0.24 -10.70
N ALA A 195 -6.22 0.69 -10.91
CA ALA A 195 -5.94 2.04 -11.41
C ALA A 195 -5.00 2.80 -10.45
N LEU A 196 -5.24 2.72 -9.13
CA LEU A 196 -4.39 3.35 -8.14
C LEU A 196 -2.96 2.80 -8.15
N GLY A 197 -2.80 1.48 -8.22
CA GLY A 197 -1.48 0.84 -8.31
C GLY A 197 -0.71 1.26 -9.55
N LYS A 198 -1.38 1.27 -10.71
CA LYS A 198 -0.81 1.74 -11.98
C LYS A 198 -0.40 3.21 -11.92
N ARG A 199 -1.28 4.08 -11.38
CA ARG A 199 -0.99 5.51 -11.22
C ARG A 199 0.20 5.75 -10.30
N LEU A 200 0.27 5.04 -9.16
CA LEU A 200 1.41 5.13 -8.24
C LEU A 200 2.72 4.77 -8.94
N ALA A 201 2.75 3.66 -9.67
CA ALA A 201 3.95 3.22 -10.38
C ALA A 201 4.40 4.23 -11.45
N GLN A 202 3.46 4.76 -12.25
CA GLN A 202 3.75 5.79 -13.23
C GLN A 202 4.29 7.08 -12.60
N THR A 203 3.73 7.49 -11.47
CA THR A 203 4.18 8.66 -10.71
C THR A 203 5.57 8.44 -10.14
N ALA A 204 5.82 7.26 -9.56
CA ALA A 204 7.12 6.90 -9.01
C ALA A 204 8.23 6.91 -10.07
N LEU A 205 7.96 6.37 -11.26
CA LEU A 205 8.92 6.41 -12.37
C LEU A 205 9.28 7.85 -12.78
N LYS A 206 8.29 8.75 -12.85
CA LYS A 206 8.52 10.15 -13.21
C LYS A 206 9.33 10.92 -12.16
N LEU A 207 9.13 10.61 -10.86
CA LEU A 207 9.82 11.28 -9.76
C LEU A 207 11.21 10.69 -9.49
N ALA A 208 11.46 9.45 -9.91
CA ALA A 208 12.75 8.76 -9.76
C ALA A 208 13.67 8.92 -11.00
N ALA A 209 13.24 9.68 -12.01
CA ALA A 209 14.04 10.06 -13.17
C ALA A 209 14.89 11.29 -12.82
#